data_e0c174246eb6833dfca7de8557092b09
#
_entry.id   e0c174246eb6833dfca7de8557092b09
#
_cell.length_a   1.000
_cell.length_b   1.000
_cell.length_c   1.000
_cell.angle_alpha   90.00
_cell.angle_beta   90.00
_cell.angle_gamma   90.00
#
_symmetry.space_group_name_H-M   'P 1'
#
loop_
_entity.id
_entity.type
_entity.pdbx_description
1 polymer ?
#
loop_
_entity_poly.entity_id
_entity_poly.type
_entity_poly.pdbx_seq_one_letter_code
_entity_poly.pdbx_strand_id
1 'polypeptide(L)'
;KTPNNRIYNAIDPATRPNRRFIVRDVGSSLGEARQFALFNRLGTRGLQGSKNDIDDFERQGFITAVNGTDVDFDYRGVNAPLIDTVTVTDVIWACELFARIPDGHWQAAFQAGGYAPDVAQRYIRKIKSKIAQGLALKQPGT
;
A
#
# COMPACT_ATOMS: atom_id res chain seq x y z
N LYS A 1 5.35 -20.94 -7.20
CA LYS A 1 6.00 -19.68 -6.74
C LYS A 1 5.81 -19.56 -5.25
N THR A 2 6.89 -19.35 -4.51
CA THR A 2 6.83 -19.11 -3.07
C THR A 2 6.26 -17.72 -2.83
N PRO A 3 5.24 -17.53 -1.98
CA PRO A 3 4.68 -16.20 -1.73
C PRO A 3 5.75 -15.30 -1.12
N ASN A 4 5.79 -14.03 -1.54
CA ASN A 4 6.78 -13.05 -1.09
C ASN A 4 6.57 -12.67 0.39
N ASN A 5 5.33 -12.73 0.86
CA ASN A 5 4.98 -12.40 2.24
C ASN A 5 4.71 -13.67 3.03
N ARG A 6 5.22 -13.76 4.25
CA ARG A 6 5.06 -14.94 5.10
C ARG A 6 4.93 -14.57 6.57
N ILE A 7 4.22 -15.42 7.29
CA ILE A 7 4.24 -15.42 8.75
C ILE A 7 5.34 -16.39 9.20
N TYR A 8 6.22 -15.91 10.07
CA TYR A 8 7.26 -16.70 10.69
C TYR A 8 6.99 -16.84 12.19
N ASN A 9 7.15 -18.04 12.70
CA ASN A 9 7.17 -18.26 14.13
C ASN A 9 8.55 -17.87 14.68
N ALA A 10 8.61 -17.30 15.87
CA ALA A 10 9.86 -17.12 16.57
C ALA A 10 10.49 -18.49 16.88
N ILE A 11 11.83 -18.55 16.82
CA ILE A 11 12.58 -19.77 17.17
C ILE A 11 12.38 -20.06 18.67
N ASP A 12 12.42 -19.02 19.50
CA ASP A 12 12.11 -19.11 20.93
C ASP A 12 10.62 -18.83 21.16
N PRO A 13 9.84 -19.83 21.66
CA PRO A 13 8.42 -19.64 21.95
C PRO A 13 8.13 -18.59 23.03
N ALA A 14 9.09 -18.26 23.88
CA ALA A 14 8.97 -17.21 24.90
C ALA A 14 9.05 -15.78 24.31
N THR A 15 9.62 -15.65 23.13
CA THR A 15 9.72 -14.36 22.44
C THR A 15 8.33 -13.80 22.12
N ARG A 16 8.12 -12.52 22.41
CA ARG A 16 6.86 -11.82 22.07
C ARG A 16 7.14 -10.66 21.11
N PRO A 17 6.36 -10.51 20.02
CA PRO A 17 5.37 -11.47 19.52
C PRO A 17 6.03 -12.75 18.98
N ASN A 18 5.42 -13.90 19.23
CA ASN A 18 5.90 -15.21 18.76
C ASN A 18 5.64 -15.48 17.27
N ARG A 19 4.93 -14.59 16.61
CA ARG A 19 4.71 -14.59 15.17
C ARG A 19 5.09 -13.24 14.58
N ARG A 20 5.75 -13.26 13.42
CA ARG A 20 6.13 -12.06 12.68
C ARG A 20 5.66 -12.20 11.24
N PHE A 21 4.95 -11.20 10.77
CA PHE A 21 4.65 -11.06 9.35
C PHE A 21 5.81 -10.30 8.70
N ILE A 22 6.46 -10.94 7.74
CA ILE A 22 7.58 -10.34 7.02
C ILE A 22 7.12 -10.02 5.61
N VAL A 23 7.07 -8.73 5.29
CA VAL A 23 6.83 -8.25 3.93
C VAL A 23 8.16 -8.29 3.19
N ARG A 24 8.16 -8.94 2.03
CA ARG A 24 9.33 -9.05 1.15
C ARG A 24 8.96 -8.50 -0.22
N ASP A 25 10.00 -8.09 -0.97
CA ASP A 25 9.85 -7.66 -2.36
C ASP A 25 8.86 -6.49 -2.52
N VAL A 26 9.08 -5.46 -1.72
CA VAL A 26 8.26 -4.23 -1.73
C VAL A 26 8.61 -3.30 -2.90
N GLY A 27 9.66 -3.59 -3.65
CA GLY A 27 10.16 -2.73 -4.73
C GLY A 27 9.18 -2.47 -5.86
N SER A 28 8.12 -3.27 -5.94
CA SER A 28 7.05 -3.10 -6.92
C SER A 28 5.78 -2.44 -6.36
N SER A 29 5.81 -1.94 -5.14
CA SER A 29 4.63 -1.36 -4.47
C SER A 29 4.31 0.06 -4.90
N LEU A 30 5.29 0.77 -5.46
CA LEU A 30 5.21 2.21 -5.75
C LEU A 30 5.12 2.53 -7.24
N GLY A 31 4.52 1.66 -8.04
CA GLY A 31 4.34 1.93 -9.46
C GLY A 31 3.96 0.70 -10.29
N GLU A 32 3.85 0.86 -11.58
CA GLU A 32 3.40 -0.16 -12.52
C GLU A 32 4.58 -0.91 -13.18
N ALA A 33 4.36 -2.20 -13.48
CA ALA A 33 5.28 -3.00 -14.27
C ALA A 33 5.30 -2.56 -15.73
N ARG A 34 6.29 -1.82 -16.16
CA ARG A 34 6.45 -1.46 -17.59
C ARG A 34 6.89 -2.61 -18.51
N GLN A 35 7.04 -3.82 -17.99
CA GLN A 35 7.52 -4.95 -18.81
C GLN A 35 6.62 -5.34 -19.98
N PHE A 36 5.38 -4.86 -20.01
CA PHE A 36 4.42 -5.14 -21.06
C PHE A 36 3.71 -3.87 -21.57
N ALA A 37 4.48 -2.85 -21.90
CA ALA A 37 3.95 -1.59 -22.46
C ALA A 37 3.02 -1.78 -23.67
N LEU A 38 3.18 -2.89 -24.40
CA LEU A 38 2.34 -3.23 -25.55
C LEU A 38 0.93 -3.66 -25.10
N PHE A 39 0.81 -4.35 -23.98
CA PHE A 39 -0.47 -4.80 -23.42
C PHE A 39 -1.22 -3.68 -22.71
N ASN A 40 -0.52 -2.70 -22.13
CA ASN A 40 -1.13 -1.51 -21.54
C ASN A 40 -1.87 -0.67 -22.58
N ARG A 41 -1.41 -0.69 -23.83
CA ARG A 41 -2.06 0.00 -24.96
C ARG A 41 -3.40 -0.63 -25.36
N LEU A 42 -3.65 -1.88 -24.98
CA LEU A 42 -4.89 -2.62 -25.22
C LEU A 42 -5.89 -2.54 -24.05
N GLY A 43 -5.67 -1.62 -23.08
CA GLY A 43 -6.59 -1.40 -21.97
C GLY A 43 -6.50 -2.42 -20.82
N THR A 44 -5.60 -3.38 -20.90
CA THR A 44 -5.24 -4.19 -19.74
C THR A 44 -4.26 -3.37 -18.92
N ARG A 45 -4.75 -2.72 -17.85
CA ARG A 45 -3.86 -2.15 -16.84
C ARG A 45 -2.90 -3.24 -16.40
N GLY A 46 -1.60 -3.03 -16.62
CA GLY A 46 -0.57 -4.01 -16.33
C GLY A 46 -0.61 -4.44 -14.87
N LEU A 47 0.08 -5.51 -14.57
CA LEU A 47 0.27 -5.98 -13.21
C LEU A 47 0.84 -4.83 -12.37
N GLN A 48 0.02 -4.28 -11.48
CA GLN A 48 0.44 -3.23 -10.57
C GLN A 48 1.68 -3.67 -9.83
N GLY A 49 2.69 -2.84 -9.82
CA GLY A 49 3.72 -2.92 -8.82
C GLY A 49 5.07 -3.48 -9.23
N SER A 50 5.65 -3.14 -10.37
CA SER A 50 7.02 -3.58 -10.68
C SER A 50 8.05 -2.49 -10.93
N LYS A 51 7.67 -1.23 -10.96
CA LYS A 51 8.62 -0.09 -11.07
C LYS A 51 8.11 1.12 -10.31
N ASN A 52 9.05 1.90 -9.81
CA ASN A 52 8.79 3.20 -9.22
C ASN A 52 8.40 4.21 -10.31
N ASP A 53 7.12 4.23 -10.66
CA ASP A 53 6.55 5.20 -11.58
C ASP A 53 5.66 6.15 -10.79
N ILE A 54 6.18 7.35 -10.50
CA ILE A 54 5.48 8.33 -9.68
C ILE A 54 4.22 8.85 -10.38
N ASP A 55 4.25 9.02 -11.69
CA ASP A 55 3.10 9.52 -12.43
C ASP A 55 1.95 8.52 -12.43
N ASP A 56 2.28 7.23 -12.50
CA ASP A 56 1.30 6.17 -12.37
C ASP A 56 0.77 6.08 -10.93
N PHE A 57 1.66 6.13 -9.95
CA PHE A 57 1.27 6.07 -8.54
C PHE A 57 0.34 7.22 -8.13
N GLU A 58 0.55 8.43 -8.64
CA GLU A 58 -0.33 9.58 -8.39
C GLU A 58 -1.72 9.41 -9.02
N ARG A 59 -1.81 8.74 -10.19
CA ARG A 59 -3.09 8.46 -10.85
C ARG A 59 -3.91 7.37 -10.18
N GLN A 60 -3.26 6.48 -9.41
CA GLN A 60 -3.98 5.40 -8.74
C GLN A 60 -4.99 5.94 -7.73
N GLY A 61 -6.18 5.36 -7.73
CA GLY A 61 -7.15 5.51 -6.65
C GLY A 61 -6.70 4.80 -5.37
N PHE A 62 -7.58 4.80 -4.38
CA PHE A 62 -7.39 4.01 -3.17
C PHE A 62 -8.70 3.32 -2.80
N ILE A 63 -9.62 4.01 -2.14
CA ILE A 63 -10.95 3.48 -1.80
C ILE A 63 -11.92 3.89 -2.90
N THR A 64 -12.66 2.94 -3.45
CA THR A 64 -13.66 3.17 -4.50
C THR A 64 -15.07 3.10 -3.99
N ALA A 65 -15.33 2.21 -3.02
CA ALA A 65 -16.64 2.08 -2.37
C ALA A 65 -16.50 1.48 -0.97
N VAL A 66 -17.59 1.54 -0.21
CA VAL A 66 -17.77 0.80 1.05
C VAL A 66 -19.09 0.04 0.91
N ASN A 67 -19.05 -1.28 1.05
CA ASN A 67 -20.18 -2.19 0.93
C ASN A 67 -20.44 -2.89 2.27
N GLY A 68 -21.35 -2.32 3.06
CA GLY A 68 -21.55 -2.78 4.43
C GLY A 68 -20.32 -2.51 5.29
N THR A 69 -19.61 -3.57 5.72
CA THR A 69 -18.37 -3.47 6.48
C THR A 69 -17.09 -3.53 5.63
N ASP A 70 -17.21 -3.94 4.38
CA ASP A 70 -16.08 -4.21 3.51
C ASP A 70 -15.73 -3.00 2.64
N VAL A 71 -14.45 -2.87 2.31
CA VAL A 71 -13.92 -1.74 1.56
C VAL A 71 -13.42 -2.21 0.19
N ASP A 72 -13.96 -1.61 -0.87
CA ASP A 72 -13.46 -1.81 -2.22
C ASP A 72 -12.30 -0.86 -2.51
N PHE A 73 -11.23 -1.42 -3.08
CA PHE A 73 -10.04 -0.66 -3.45
C PHE A 73 -9.86 -0.58 -4.97
N ASP A 74 -9.28 0.52 -5.44
CA ASP A 74 -8.78 0.64 -6.83
C ASP A 74 -7.51 -0.20 -7.02
N TYR A 75 -7.62 -1.50 -6.77
CA TYR A 75 -6.55 -2.46 -6.92
C TYR A 75 -6.96 -3.57 -7.89
N ARG A 76 -6.12 -3.81 -8.90
CA ARG A 76 -6.36 -4.81 -9.95
C ARG A 76 -5.20 -5.80 -10.08
N GLY A 77 -4.54 -6.09 -8.99
CA GLY A 77 -3.41 -7.05 -8.96
C GLY A 77 -3.86 -8.50 -8.84
N VAL A 78 -2.87 -9.40 -8.94
CA VAL A 78 -3.07 -10.86 -8.85
C VAL A 78 -3.69 -11.27 -7.51
N ASN A 79 -3.51 -10.47 -6.47
CA ASN A 79 -3.99 -10.75 -5.12
C ASN A 79 -5.27 -9.98 -4.77
N ALA A 80 -6.02 -9.47 -5.77
CA ALA A 80 -7.27 -8.75 -5.52
C ALA A 80 -8.21 -9.51 -4.57
N PRO A 81 -8.43 -10.84 -4.71
CA PRO A 81 -9.30 -11.58 -3.78
C PRO A 81 -8.88 -11.55 -2.31
N LEU A 82 -7.59 -11.25 -2.02
CA LEU A 82 -7.11 -11.16 -0.63
C LEU A 82 -7.50 -9.85 0.04
N ILE A 83 -7.77 -8.81 -0.73
CA ILE A 83 -8.17 -7.50 -0.20
C ILE A 83 -9.69 -7.29 -0.21
N ASP A 84 -10.46 -8.18 -0.84
CA ASP A 84 -11.92 -8.13 -0.86
C ASP A 84 -12.55 -8.40 0.53
N THR A 85 -11.75 -8.82 1.52
CA THR A 85 -12.17 -9.08 2.91
C THR A 85 -11.69 -8.01 3.89
N VAL A 86 -11.07 -6.93 3.39
CA VAL A 86 -10.59 -5.84 4.25
C VAL A 86 -11.74 -4.96 4.68
N THR A 87 -11.92 -4.83 5.99
CA THR A 87 -13.02 -4.07 6.56
C THR A 87 -12.69 -2.59 6.77
N VAL A 88 -13.73 -1.77 6.94
CA VAL A 88 -13.60 -0.35 7.34
C VAL A 88 -12.73 -0.22 8.60
N THR A 89 -12.92 -1.11 9.59
CA THR A 89 -12.14 -1.11 10.83
C THR A 89 -10.66 -1.36 10.57
N ASP A 90 -10.33 -2.30 9.67
CA ASP A 90 -8.94 -2.60 9.30
C ASP A 90 -8.28 -1.41 8.62
N VAL A 91 -9.00 -0.75 7.71
CA VAL A 91 -8.49 0.44 7.01
C VAL A 91 -8.23 1.58 7.98
N ILE A 92 -9.19 1.88 8.86
CA ILE A 92 -9.04 2.93 9.87
C ILE A 92 -7.83 2.63 10.77
N TRP A 93 -7.74 1.41 11.31
CA TRP A 93 -6.63 0.99 12.15
C TRP A 93 -5.27 1.17 11.46
N ALA A 94 -5.13 0.71 10.22
CA ALA A 94 -3.90 0.85 9.46
C ALA A 94 -3.57 2.32 9.20
N CYS A 95 -4.55 3.13 8.79
CA CYS A 95 -4.35 4.55 8.52
C CYS A 95 -3.98 5.34 9.79
N GLU A 96 -4.53 4.98 10.96
CA GLU A 96 -4.12 5.57 12.24
C GLU A 96 -2.66 5.30 12.57
N LEU A 97 -2.17 4.09 12.31
CA LEU A 97 -0.76 3.77 12.52
C LEU A 97 0.14 4.59 11.61
N PHE A 98 -0.18 4.65 10.31
CA PHE A 98 0.59 5.43 9.35
C PHE A 98 0.54 6.94 9.61
N ALA A 99 -0.59 7.47 10.08
CA ALA A 99 -0.72 8.88 10.42
C ALA A 99 0.19 9.33 11.57
N ARG A 100 0.65 8.40 12.42
CA ARG A 100 1.58 8.70 13.51
C ARG A 100 3.03 8.88 13.04
N ILE A 101 3.35 8.54 11.80
CA ILE A 101 4.71 8.67 11.27
C ILE A 101 5.00 10.14 10.98
N PRO A 102 5.98 10.76 11.66
CA PRO A 102 6.33 12.15 11.44
C PRO A 102 6.83 12.40 10.00
N ASP A 103 6.64 13.61 9.50
CA ASP A 103 7.02 13.99 8.15
C ASP A 103 8.51 13.77 7.85
N GLY A 104 9.37 14.07 8.82
CA GLY A 104 10.80 13.84 8.69
C GLY A 104 11.17 12.38 8.49
N HIS A 105 10.41 11.44 9.06
CA HIS A 105 10.64 10.01 8.86
C HIS A 105 10.26 9.55 7.45
N TRP A 106 9.18 10.09 6.88
CA TRP A 106 8.83 9.84 5.48
C TRP A 106 9.93 10.31 4.56
N GLN A 107 10.42 11.55 4.77
CA GLN A 107 11.49 12.12 3.95
C GLN A 107 12.79 11.31 4.07
N ALA A 108 13.20 10.97 5.30
CA ALA A 108 14.40 10.17 5.55
C ALA A 108 14.32 8.78 4.89
N ALA A 109 13.14 8.13 4.93
CA ALA A 109 12.95 6.83 4.31
C ALA A 109 13.09 6.89 2.78
N PHE A 110 12.50 7.87 2.12
CA PHE A 110 12.64 8.05 0.68
C PHE A 110 14.06 8.44 0.28
N GLN A 111 14.71 9.31 1.05
CA GLN A 111 16.11 9.68 0.85
C GLN A 111 17.05 8.46 0.98
N ALA A 112 16.85 7.63 2.01
CA ALA A 112 17.60 6.39 2.17
C ALA A 112 17.35 5.39 1.02
N GLY A 113 16.18 5.43 0.40
CA GLY A 113 15.85 4.69 -0.82
C GLY A 113 16.44 5.26 -2.11
N GLY A 114 17.17 6.38 -2.04
CA GLY A 114 17.81 7.00 -3.21
C GLY A 114 16.88 7.82 -4.09
N TYR A 115 15.70 8.22 -3.58
CA TYR A 115 14.77 9.07 -4.35
C TYR A 115 15.22 10.53 -4.37
N ALA A 116 15.07 11.19 -5.52
CA ALA A 116 15.24 12.62 -5.63
C ALA A 116 14.20 13.34 -4.75
N PRO A 117 14.52 14.47 -4.11
CA PRO A 117 13.66 15.13 -3.13
C PRO A 117 12.27 15.52 -3.66
N ASP A 118 12.18 15.98 -4.89
CA ASP A 118 10.93 16.33 -5.57
C ASP A 118 10.04 15.10 -5.83
N VAL A 119 10.63 14.01 -6.28
CA VAL A 119 9.95 12.71 -6.48
C VAL A 119 9.48 12.14 -5.15
N ALA A 120 10.32 12.18 -4.12
CA ALA A 120 9.97 11.76 -2.77
C ALA A 120 8.74 12.53 -2.23
N GLN A 121 8.72 13.85 -2.40
CA GLN A 121 7.61 14.69 -2.01
C GLN A 121 6.29 14.31 -2.69
N ARG A 122 6.33 13.94 -3.96
CA ARG A 122 5.15 13.48 -4.71
C ARG A 122 4.61 12.17 -4.13
N TYR A 123 5.48 11.18 -3.88
CA TYR A 123 5.08 9.92 -3.22
C TYR A 123 4.47 10.16 -1.85
N ILE A 124 5.13 10.97 -1.02
CA ILE A 124 4.68 11.28 0.34
C ILE A 124 3.29 11.94 0.32
N ARG A 125 3.07 12.93 -0.56
CA ARG A 125 1.75 13.57 -0.69
C ARG A 125 0.67 12.56 -1.06
N LYS A 126 0.95 11.67 -2.02
CA LYS A 126 -0.02 10.65 -2.44
C LYS A 126 -0.31 9.65 -1.34
N ILE A 127 0.70 9.18 -0.61
CA ILE A 127 0.52 8.28 0.54
C ILE A 127 -0.33 8.96 1.62
N LYS A 128 -0.03 10.20 1.97
CA LYS A 128 -0.81 10.96 2.96
C LYS A 128 -2.25 11.20 2.51
N SER A 129 -2.48 11.44 1.23
CA SER A 129 -3.83 11.54 0.67
C SER A 129 -4.61 10.23 0.85
N LYS A 130 -3.98 9.09 0.60
CA LYS A 130 -4.61 7.76 0.84
C LYS A 130 -4.90 7.54 2.33
N ILE A 131 -3.97 7.90 3.21
CA ILE A 131 -4.18 7.84 4.67
C ILE A 131 -5.37 8.70 5.10
N ALA A 132 -5.44 9.94 4.62
CA ALA A 132 -6.54 10.85 4.92
C ALA A 132 -7.89 10.30 4.43
N GLN A 133 -7.91 9.67 3.24
CA GLN A 133 -9.12 9.02 2.71
C GLN A 133 -9.57 7.86 3.60
N GLY A 134 -8.64 7.03 4.08
CA GLY A 134 -8.97 5.94 5.00
C GLY A 134 -9.46 6.44 6.37
N LEU A 135 -8.87 7.51 6.91
CA LEU A 135 -9.33 8.11 8.17
C LEU A 135 -10.71 8.77 8.05
N ALA A 136 -11.07 9.24 6.86
CA ALA A 136 -12.39 9.82 6.60
C ALA A 136 -13.53 8.78 6.68
N LEU A 137 -13.20 7.48 6.70
CA LEU A 137 -14.18 6.41 6.96
C LEU A 137 -14.65 6.37 8.42
N LYS A 138 -13.96 7.04 9.34
CA LYS A 138 -14.51 7.26 10.68
C LYS A 138 -15.75 8.11 10.54
N GLN A 139 -16.90 7.53 10.86
CA GLN A 139 -18.10 8.35 10.99
C GLN A 139 -17.87 9.37 12.11
N PRO A 140 -18.26 10.65 11.93
CA PRO A 140 -18.27 11.58 13.04
C PRO A 140 -19.19 11.00 14.12
N GLY A 141 -18.63 10.83 15.30
CA GLY A 141 -19.13 10.02 16.41
C GLY A 141 -20.63 10.06 16.64
N THR A 142 -21.18 8.90 16.82
CA THR A 142 -22.37 8.67 17.65
C THR A 142 -21.98 8.75 19.12
#